data_d5c457864445036af6ba7afa9a579c7f
#
_entry.id   d5c457864445036af6ba7afa9a579c7f
#
_cell.length_a   1.000
_cell.length_b   1.000
_cell.length_c   1.000
_cell.angle_alpha   90.00
_cell.angle_beta   90.00
_cell.angle_gamma   90.00
#
_symmetry.space_group_name_H-M   'P 1'
#
loop_
_entity.id
_entity.type
_entity.pdbx_description
1 polymer ?
#
loop_
_entity_poly.entity_id
_entity_poly.type
_entity_poly.pdbx_seq_one_letter_code
_entity_poly.pdbx_strand_id
1 'polypeptide(L)'
;MKSPIEGLCSRRDLLHVASTLGIGLVGTASLAQAFAGNSADGGPLEGLQPLGAESNTADILVDSLLRWDVRCVFGIVGDGINSIIEALRKRQDRIRFIAVRHEEAAAFMASGYAKHTGKLGVCLATTGPGAVHLMNGLYDAKMDSAPVLAITGSTFHDLGGTHFMQAVDTQALMRDVAIYNVAVTGPIHAGIVGNLACRSALGSRGVAHLTIAKDTQAMKLGSDKPSLENHGLRTLGGLEPAHVAPDGARLRQAAAIINQGRKVAILAGQGALGARQEVTELAAKIDAPVAKALLGKGVLADDSPYTTGGIGHLGTVPSEYIMQACDTLIILGSTMPWVDSYPKPGQARAVQIDLKAEHLGIRYPVELGLVADVKATVAALLPMLDAKDGGFLKDAQSRMREWNSLLDRVCATARSPLRPQMVMRILSEQLAKDAVISLDCGANTHFAARIIQLREGQQLTGTGMLATMAPGLPFAIAAQLAFPGRQSVAVVGDGGFTQLMGELATAVKYDLPVKIVILKNNSLAEVLFEQRELGNPNYGCDLAPIDFVAFAKACGADGFRCSSPGDVRAAIQATLRSPKAAVLEASVDVNEKPSLPSELKA
;
A
#
# COMPACT_ATOMS: atom_id res chain seq x y z
N MET A 1 37.98 50.40 -5.04
CA MET A 1 38.57 49.13 -5.50
C MET A 1 37.44 48.26 -5.98
N LYS A 2 37.31 48.13 -7.30
CA LYS A 2 36.29 47.29 -7.94
C LYS A 2 36.75 45.83 -7.94
N SER A 3 35.87 44.93 -7.54
CA SER A 3 36.06 43.49 -7.68
C SER A 3 35.73 43.04 -9.11
N PRO A 4 36.50 42.21 -9.78
CA PRO A 4 36.22 41.68 -11.09
C PRO A 4 35.79 40.22 -11.00
N ILE A 5 34.51 39.91 -11.20
CA ILE A 5 34.05 38.63 -11.76
C ILE A 5 32.76 38.89 -12.52
N GLU A 6 32.88 39.24 -13.77
CA GLU A 6 31.87 39.02 -14.80
C GLU A 6 32.57 38.28 -15.95
N GLY A 7 32.18 37.03 -16.13
CA GLY A 7 32.60 36.17 -17.22
C GLY A 7 31.58 35.06 -17.43
N LEU A 8 30.50 35.40 -18.18
CA LEU A 8 29.53 34.42 -18.67
C LEU A 8 30.23 33.41 -19.59
N CYS A 9 30.34 32.17 -19.16
CA CYS A 9 30.75 31.05 -20.00
C CYS A 9 29.56 30.63 -20.87
N SER A 10 29.63 30.81 -22.18
CA SER A 10 28.57 30.39 -23.09
C SER A 10 28.63 28.88 -23.39
N ARG A 11 27.50 28.30 -23.79
CA ARG A 11 27.39 26.90 -24.22
C ARG A 11 28.41 26.48 -25.29
N ARG A 12 28.97 27.45 -26.04
CA ARG A 12 30.01 27.24 -27.07
C ARG A 12 31.38 26.94 -26.46
N ASP A 13 31.67 27.57 -25.32
CA ASP A 13 33.00 27.40 -24.66
C ASP A 13 33.16 26.05 -24.01
N LEU A 14 32.05 25.43 -23.55
CA LEU A 14 32.04 24.05 -23.01
C LEU A 14 32.28 22.98 -24.08
N LEU A 15 31.87 23.22 -25.32
CA LEU A 15 32.07 22.28 -26.44
C LEU A 15 33.52 22.31 -26.96
N HIS A 16 34.23 23.43 -26.82
CA HIS A 16 35.63 23.53 -27.23
C HIS A 16 36.61 22.88 -26.26
N VAL A 17 36.28 22.81 -24.97
CA VAL A 17 37.13 22.12 -23.96
C VAL A 17 36.99 20.60 -24.08
N ALA A 18 35.84 20.09 -24.49
CA ALA A 18 35.63 18.66 -24.69
C ALA A 18 36.35 18.08 -25.91
N SER A 19 36.66 18.91 -26.93
CA SER A 19 37.37 18.45 -28.14
C SER A 19 38.88 18.38 -27.98
N THR A 20 39.42 19.03 -26.94
CA THR A 20 40.88 19.07 -26.69
C THR A 20 41.39 17.97 -25.74
N LEU A 21 40.50 17.21 -25.11
CA LEU A 21 40.85 16.16 -24.15
C LEU A 21 40.71 14.71 -24.66
N GLY A 22 40.47 14.51 -25.96
CA GLY A 22 40.62 13.20 -26.60
C GLY A 22 39.81 12.06 -25.98
N ILE A 23 38.65 12.34 -25.33
CA ILE A 23 37.78 11.29 -24.78
C ILE A 23 36.77 10.91 -25.84
N GLY A 24 36.96 9.73 -26.41
CA GLY A 24 36.15 9.17 -27.47
C GLY A 24 34.66 9.03 -27.08
N LEU A 25 33.82 9.70 -27.86
CA LEU A 25 32.34 9.56 -27.83
C LEU A 25 31.93 8.18 -28.40
N VAL A 26 32.02 7.15 -27.58
CA VAL A 26 31.33 5.88 -27.86
C VAL A 26 30.59 5.50 -26.59
N GLY A 27 29.27 5.72 -26.57
CA GLY A 27 28.45 5.21 -25.49
C GLY A 27 27.27 6.07 -25.01
N THR A 28 27.00 7.26 -25.57
CA THR A 28 25.89 8.12 -25.10
C THR A 28 24.56 7.91 -25.83
N ALA A 29 24.53 7.15 -26.95
CA ALA A 29 23.29 6.85 -27.68
C ALA A 29 22.49 5.69 -27.04
N SER A 30 23.11 4.84 -26.24
CA SER A 30 22.44 3.66 -25.66
C SER A 30 21.73 3.94 -24.32
N LEU A 31 22.10 4.99 -23.59
CA LEU A 31 21.45 5.38 -22.34
C LEU A 31 20.20 6.24 -22.57
N ALA A 32 20.15 7.01 -23.65
CA ALA A 32 18.96 7.80 -23.98
C ALA A 32 17.80 6.96 -24.52
N GLN A 33 18.07 5.77 -25.11
CA GLN A 33 17.02 4.86 -25.59
C GLN A 33 16.46 3.92 -24.50
N ALA A 34 17.16 3.71 -23.40
CA ALA A 34 16.65 2.92 -22.28
C ALA A 34 15.64 3.69 -21.41
N PHE A 35 15.56 5.02 -21.52
CA PHE A 35 14.58 5.87 -20.84
C PHE A 35 13.40 6.30 -21.73
N ALA A 36 13.39 5.91 -23.01
CA ALA A 36 12.28 6.13 -23.95
C ALA A 36 11.29 4.95 -23.93
N GLY A 37 10.98 4.43 -22.75
CA GLY A 37 9.87 3.51 -22.53
C GLY A 37 8.55 4.26 -22.50
N ASN A 38 7.82 4.24 -23.62
CA ASN A 38 6.38 4.54 -23.77
C ASN A 38 5.79 5.64 -22.87
N SER A 39 6.13 6.89 -23.13
CA SER A 39 5.27 8.03 -22.80
C SER A 39 4.50 8.44 -24.08
N ALA A 40 3.50 7.64 -24.44
CA ALA A 40 2.53 8.01 -25.47
C ALA A 40 1.36 8.82 -24.92
N ASP A 41 1.44 9.28 -23.65
CA ASP A 41 0.51 10.24 -23.06
C ASP A 41 1.28 11.53 -22.76
N GLY A 42 0.76 12.66 -23.24
CA GLY A 42 1.31 13.99 -23.00
C GLY A 42 1.62 14.18 -21.51
N GLY A 43 2.76 14.80 -21.20
CA GLY A 43 3.21 15.01 -19.83
C GLY A 43 2.16 15.70 -18.94
N PRO A 44 2.27 15.64 -17.59
CA PRO A 44 1.26 16.15 -16.65
C PRO A 44 0.82 17.59 -16.87
N LEU A 45 1.58 18.36 -17.65
CA LEU A 45 1.32 19.78 -17.94
C LEU A 45 0.66 20.03 -19.30
N GLU A 46 0.62 19.04 -20.21
CA GLU A 46 -0.06 19.21 -21.51
C GLU A 46 -1.58 19.25 -21.32
N GLY A 47 -2.23 20.25 -21.93
CA GLY A 47 -3.69 20.42 -21.92
C GLY A 47 -4.27 21.05 -20.64
N LEU A 48 -3.46 21.54 -19.69
CA LEU A 48 -3.98 22.39 -18.61
C LEU A 48 -4.32 23.75 -19.17
N GLN A 49 -5.57 24.18 -18.98
CA GLN A 49 -6.01 25.53 -19.32
C GLN A 49 -5.21 26.54 -18.47
N PRO A 50 -4.76 27.65 -19.05
CA PRO A 50 -4.19 28.75 -18.27
C PRO A 50 -5.19 29.19 -17.20
N LEU A 51 -4.72 29.40 -15.97
CA LEU A 51 -5.54 29.95 -14.89
C LEU A 51 -5.97 31.38 -15.32
N GLY A 52 -7.25 31.55 -15.53
CA GLY A 52 -7.86 32.84 -15.88
C GLY A 52 -8.60 33.46 -14.69
N ALA A 53 -9.01 34.74 -14.83
CA ALA A 53 -9.78 35.44 -13.81
C ALA A 53 -11.05 34.69 -13.37
N GLU A 54 -11.64 33.92 -14.26
CA GLU A 54 -12.85 33.12 -13.98
C GLU A 54 -12.58 31.78 -13.23
N SER A 55 -11.31 31.34 -13.14
CA SER A 55 -10.96 30.15 -12.38
C SER A 55 -11.22 30.39 -10.89
N ASN A 56 -11.92 29.46 -10.25
CA ASN A 56 -12.18 29.54 -8.81
C ASN A 56 -11.21 28.68 -8.00
N THR A 57 -11.28 28.76 -6.67
CA THR A 57 -10.44 28.00 -5.74
C THR A 57 -10.46 26.50 -6.03
N ALA A 58 -11.64 25.93 -6.32
CA ALA A 58 -11.82 24.51 -6.62
C ALA A 58 -11.17 24.12 -7.96
N ASP A 59 -11.29 24.96 -8.99
CA ASP A 59 -10.64 24.73 -10.27
C ASP A 59 -9.10 24.65 -10.11
N ILE A 60 -8.53 25.60 -9.36
CA ILE A 60 -7.08 25.68 -9.10
C ILE A 60 -6.59 24.47 -8.31
N LEU A 61 -7.37 24.02 -7.31
CA LEU A 61 -7.04 22.84 -6.55
C LEU A 61 -7.01 21.57 -7.43
N VAL A 62 -8.05 21.36 -8.26
CA VAL A 62 -8.12 20.19 -9.14
C VAL A 62 -7.01 20.23 -10.21
N ASP A 63 -6.67 21.41 -10.73
CA ASP A 63 -5.51 21.54 -11.62
C ASP A 63 -4.19 21.21 -10.92
N SER A 64 -4.08 21.50 -9.61
CA SER A 64 -2.93 21.08 -8.82
C SER A 64 -2.86 19.53 -8.71
N LEU A 65 -3.99 18.85 -8.50
CA LEU A 65 -4.05 17.38 -8.47
C LEU A 65 -3.59 16.76 -9.81
N LEU A 66 -4.05 17.33 -10.93
CA LEU A 66 -3.65 16.87 -12.27
C LEU A 66 -2.15 17.00 -12.52
N ARG A 67 -1.52 18.06 -12.01
CA ARG A 67 -0.06 18.26 -12.10
C ARG A 67 0.73 17.20 -11.34
N TRP A 68 0.12 16.57 -10.33
CA TRP A 68 0.68 15.47 -9.54
C TRP A 68 0.23 14.08 -10.03
N ASP A 69 -0.22 13.97 -11.27
CA ASP A 69 -0.67 12.73 -11.93
C ASP A 69 -1.80 12.01 -11.17
N VAL A 70 -2.66 12.77 -10.48
CA VAL A 70 -3.86 12.18 -9.85
C VAL A 70 -4.88 11.88 -10.94
N ARG A 71 -5.25 10.61 -11.07
CA ARG A 71 -6.19 10.12 -12.09
C ARG A 71 -7.55 9.72 -11.53
N CYS A 72 -7.62 9.47 -10.23
CA CYS A 72 -8.85 9.10 -9.53
C CYS A 72 -8.98 9.87 -8.20
N VAL A 73 -10.19 10.33 -7.90
CA VAL A 73 -10.60 10.86 -6.59
C VAL A 73 -11.79 10.03 -6.11
N PHE A 74 -11.69 9.50 -4.90
CA PHE A 74 -12.74 8.69 -4.28
C PHE A 74 -13.55 9.53 -3.30
N GLY A 75 -14.88 9.45 -3.31
CA GLY A 75 -15.67 10.25 -2.39
C GLY A 75 -17.17 10.14 -2.57
N ILE A 76 -17.91 10.89 -1.77
CA ILE A 76 -19.34 11.08 -1.91
C ILE A 76 -19.62 12.54 -2.19
N VAL A 77 -20.56 12.82 -3.11
CA VAL A 77 -21.05 14.17 -3.37
C VAL A 77 -21.77 14.72 -2.15
N GLY A 78 -21.65 16.02 -1.93
CA GLY A 78 -22.35 16.70 -0.84
C GLY A 78 -22.34 18.20 -1.06
N ASP A 79 -23.26 18.90 -0.44
CA ASP A 79 -23.44 20.33 -0.63
C ASP A 79 -22.21 21.17 -0.18
N GLY A 80 -21.46 20.65 0.79
CA GLY A 80 -20.25 21.29 1.28
C GLY A 80 -19.04 21.22 0.34
N ILE A 81 -19.15 20.51 -0.81
CA ILE A 81 -18.04 20.34 -1.77
C ILE A 81 -18.47 20.49 -3.23
N ASN A 82 -19.63 21.08 -3.49
CA ASN A 82 -20.21 21.16 -4.83
C ASN A 82 -19.28 21.84 -5.85
N SER A 83 -18.55 22.88 -5.47
CA SER A 83 -17.62 23.55 -6.40
C SER A 83 -16.44 22.63 -6.77
N ILE A 84 -15.95 21.80 -5.84
CA ILE A 84 -14.90 20.80 -6.13
C ILE A 84 -15.44 19.72 -7.07
N ILE A 85 -16.66 19.23 -6.84
CA ILE A 85 -17.32 18.25 -7.73
C ILE A 85 -17.48 18.83 -9.13
N GLU A 86 -17.87 20.11 -9.27
CA GLU A 86 -17.99 20.77 -10.58
C GLU A 86 -16.61 20.93 -11.25
N ALA A 87 -15.56 21.26 -10.49
CA ALA A 87 -14.21 21.35 -11.01
C ALA A 87 -13.70 19.98 -11.53
N LEU A 88 -14.04 18.88 -10.84
CA LEU A 88 -13.75 17.51 -11.28
C LEU A 88 -14.56 17.15 -12.54
N ARG A 89 -15.87 17.50 -12.58
CA ARG A 89 -16.72 17.26 -13.75
C ARG A 89 -16.18 17.93 -15.02
N LYS A 90 -15.70 19.17 -14.91
CA LYS A 90 -15.09 19.89 -16.03
C LYS A 90 -13.82 19.23 -16.58
N ARG A 91 -13.19 18.34 -15.79
CA ARG A 91 -11.92 17.67 -16.11
C ARG A 91 -12.06 16.14 -16.12
N GLN A 92 -13.28 15.62 -16.29
CA GLN A 92 -13.60 14.19 -16.21
C GLN A 92 -12.92 13.32 -17.26
N ASP A 93 -12.42 13.92 -18.32
CA ASP A 93 -11.59 13.28 -19.35
C ASP A 93 -10.18 12.92 -18.85
N ARG A 94 -9.72 13.59 -17.79
CA ARG A 94 -8.36 13.46 -17.25
C ARG A 94 -8.31 12.93 -15.81
N ILE A 95 -9.33 13.23 -15.00
CA ILE A 95 -9.42 12.81 -13.60
C ILE A 95 -10.83 12.27 -13.33
N ARG A 96 -10.92 11.03 -12.90
CA ARG A 96 -12.19 10.35 -12.62
C ARG A 96 -12.60 10.59 -11.17
N PHE A 97 -13.84 11.01 -10.96
CA PHE A 97 -14.47 10.96 -9.64
C PHE A 97 -15.20 9.63 -9.48
N ILE A 98 -14.82 8.85 -8.48
CA ILE A 98 -15.43 7.58 -8.14
C ILE A 98 -16.36 7.79 -6.94
N ALA A 99 -17.65 7.86 -7.23
CA ALA A 99 -18.66 8.03 -6.19
C ALA A 99 -18.91 6.71 -5.46
N VAL A 100 -18.50 6.67 -4.20
CA VAL A 100 -18.66 5.54 -3.27
C VAL A 100 -19.98 5.60 -2.51
N ARG A 101 -20.24 4.63 -1.64
CA ARG A 101 -21.44 4.55 -0.79
C ARG A 101 -21.19 5.03 0.65
N HIS A 102 -19.93 4.99 1.08
CA HIS A 102 -19.49 5.43 2.40
C HIS A 102 -18.11 6.08 2.32
N GLU A 103 -17.88 7.18 3.01
CA GLU A 103 -16.59 7.91 2.93
C GLU A 103 -15.43 7.11 3.51
N GLU A 104 -15.67 6.22 4.45
CA GLU A 104 -14.67 5.27 4.94
C GLU A 104 -14.11 4.43 3.79
N ALA A 105 -14.98 3.94 2.89
CA ALA A 105 -14.57 3.24 1.69
C ALA A 105 -13.74 4.13 0.75
N ALA A 106 -14.07 5.42 0.65
CA ALA A 106 -13.27 6.36 -0.15
C ALA A 106 -11.83 6.48 0.40
N ALA A 107 -11.68 6.58 1.71
CA ALA A 107 -10.36 6.64 2.35
C ALA A 107 -9.60 5.32 2.20
N PHE A 108 -10.27 4.17 2.35
CA PHE A 108 -9.65 2.87 2.05
C PHE A 108 -9.27 2.73 0.58
N MET A 109 -10.11 3.15 -0.36
CA MET A 109 -9.76 3.11 -1.79
C MET A 109 -8.54 3.98 -2.08
N ALA A 110 -8.43 5.17 -1.46
CA ALA A 110 -7.26 6.03 -1.58
C ALA A 110 -6.01 5.36 -0.99
N SER A 111 -6.11 4.77 0.21
CA SER A 111 -5.03 4.00 0.84
C SER A 111 -4.62 2.80 -0.02
N GLY A 112 -5.58 2.00 -0.49
CA GLY A 112 -5.35 0.85 -1.36
C GLY A 112 -4.70 1.23 -2.69
N TYR A 113 -5.16 2.32 -3.32
CA TYR A 113 -4.55 2.85 -4.54
C TYR A 113 -3.07 3.19 -4.31
N ALA A 114 -2.78 3.90 -3.21
CA ALA A 114 -1.40 4.25 -2.85
C ALA A 114 -0.53 3.03 -2.54
N LYS A 115 -1.05 2.05 -1.80
CA LYS A 115 -0.34 0.79 -1.47
C LYS A 115 -0.02 -0.04 -2.72
N HIS A 116 -0.96 -0.13 -3.66
CA HIS A 116 -0.76 -0.91 -4.89
C HIS A 116 0.15 -0.24 -5.91
N THR A 117 0.12 1.10 -6.00
CA THR A 117 0.80 1.85 -7.07
C THR A 117 2.04 2.62 -6.62
N GLY A 118 2.17 2.90 -5.33
CA GLY A 118 3.14 3.86 -4.80
C GLY A 118 2.81 5.33 -5.11
N LYS A 119 1.73 5.61 -5.84
CA LYS A 119 1.26 6.95 -6.23
C LYS A 119 0.35 7.55 -5.15
N LEU A 120 0.06 8.84 -5.28
CA LEU A 120 -0.85 9.55 -4.39
C LEU A 120 -2.29 9.05 -4.53
N GLY A 121 -2.87 8.55 -3.43
CA GLY A 121 -4.30 8.31 -3.33
C GLY A 121 -5.02 9.57 -2.88
N VAL A 122 -6.22 9.85 -3.42
CA VAL A 122 -6.98 11.06 -3.07
C VAL A 122 -8.41 10.70 -2.69
N CYS A 123 -8.85 11.13 -1.51
CA CYS A 123 -10.24 11.02 -1.08
C CYS A 123 -10.86 12.38 -0.79
N LEU A 124 -12.18 12.48 -0.99
CA LEU A 124 -12.97 13.70 -0.88
C LEU A 124 -14.24 13.44 -0.07
N ALA A 125 -14.51 14.29 0.91
CA ALA A 125 -15.71 14.20 1.73
C ALA A 125 -16.36 15.56 1.96
N THR A 126 -17.67 15.54 2.14
CA THR A 126 -18.43 16.74 2.47
C THR A 126 -18.16 17.21 3.90
N THR A 127 -18.76 18.33 4.26
CA THR A 127 -18.69 18.96 5.58
C THR A 127 -19.20 18.04 6.70
N GLY A 128 -18.56 18.08 7.85
CA GLY A 128 -19.01 17.41 9.07
C GLY A 128 -18.93 15.89 9.03
N PRO A 129 -20.05 15.15 8.93
CA PRO A 129 -20.05 13.69 9.00
C PRO A 129 -19.16 13.03 7.96
N GLY A 130 -19.06 13.59 6.74
CA GLY A 130 -18.19 13.04 5.72
C GLY A 130 -16.71 13.05 6.14
N ALA A 131 -16.24 14.13 6.76
CA ALA A 131 -14.87 14.20 7.27
C ALA A 131 -14.63 13.19 8.41
N VAL A 132 -15.62 12.98 9.29
CA VAL A 132 -15.54 12.01 10.40
C VAL A 132 -15.42 10.58 9.87
N HIS A 133 -16.20 10.23 8.85
CA HIS A 133 -16.19 8.89 8.26
C HIS A 133 -14.86 8.51 7.59
N LEU A 134 -14.06 9.47 7.11
CA LEU A 134 -12.77 9.17 6.49
C LEU A 134 -11.75 8.54 7.44
N MET A 135 -11.89 8.73 8.75
CA MET A 135 -10.83 8.52 9.73
C MET A 135 -10.24 7.12 9.71
N ASN A 136 -11.05 6.05 9.67
CA ASN A 136 -10.53 4.69 9.71
C ASN A 136 -9.58 4.40 8.51
N GLY A 137 -9.98 4.74 7.30
CA GLY A 137 -9.12 4.55 6.12
C GLY A 137 -7.89 5.47 6.10
N LEU A 138 -7.99 6.67 6.69
CA LEU A 138 -6.82 7.56 6.82
C LEU A 138 -5.82 7.05 7.86
N TYR A 139 -6.27 6.42 8.95
CA TYR A 139 -5.37 5.77 9.90
C TYR A 139 -4.68 4.54 9.29
N ASP A 140 -5.38 3.76 8.46
CA ASP A 140 -4.75 2.69 7.70
C ASP A 140 -3.62 3.24 6.80
N ALA A 141 -3.87 4.33 6.10
CA ALA A 141 -2.85 4.98 5.28
C ALA A 141 -1.67 5.52 6.11
N LYS A 142 -1.93 6.19 7.26
CA LYS A 142 -0.90 6.71 8.16
C LYS A 142 0.00 5.60 8.66
N MET A 143 -0.58 4.54 9.23
CA MET A 143 0.15 3.48 9.91
C MET A 143 0.96 2.61 8.94
N ASP A 144 0.51 2.48 7.69
CA ASP A 144 1.19 1.75 6.64
C ASP A 144 2.01 2.64 5.71
N SER A 145 2.20 3.90 6.06
CA SER A 145 3.02 4.85 5.29
C SER A 145 2.58 4.97 3.82
N ALA A 146 1.27 4.92 3.57
CA ALA A 146 0.68 5.11 2.25
C ALA A 146 0.43 6.62 1.98
N PRO A 147 0.90 7.18 0.86
CA PRO A 147 0.69 8.59 0.55
C PRO A 147 -0.77 8.85 0.16
N VAL A 148 -1.49 9.59 1.01
CA VAL A 148 -2.91 9.93 0.78
C VAL A 148 -3.14 11.42 1.00
N LEU A 149 -3.91 12.05 0.12
CA LEU A 149 -4.47 13.37 0.31
C LEU A 149 -5.97 13.26 0.58
N ALA A 150 -6.38 13.70 1.75
CA ALA A 150 -7.78 13.88 2.12
C ALA A 150 -8.20 15.34 1.89
N ILE A 151 -9.34 15.54 1.23
CA ILE A 151 -9.92 16.86 1.01
C ILE A 151 -11.31 16.87 1.65
N THR A 152 -11.59 17.84 2.51
CA THR A 152 -12.89 17.95 3.18
C THR A 152 -13.52 19.32 2.96
N GLY A 153 -14.84 19.33 2.83
CA GLY A 153 -15.60 20.56 2.94
C GLY A 153 -15.62 21.08 4.40
N SER A 154 -15.92 22.37 4.53
CA SER A 154 -16.26 23.00 5.79
C SER A 154 -17.53 23.84 5.59
N THR A 155 -18.13 24.31 6.69
CA THR A 155 -19.21 25.31 6.68
C THR A 155 -18.74 26.58 5.96
N PHE A 156 -19.61 27.56 5.79
CA PHE A 156 -19.20 28.89 5.31
C PHE A 156 -18.08 29.46 6.21
N HIS A 157 -17.18 30.24 5.63
CA HIS A 157 -15.99 30.74 6.33
C HIS A 157 -16.33 31.54 7.59
N ASP A 158 -17.46 32.27 7.59
CA ASP A 158 -17.95 33.11 8.69
C ASP A 158 -18.77 32.34 9.74
N LEU A 159 -19.06 31.05 9.51
CA LEU A 159 -19.81 30.19 10.45
C LEU A 159 -18.92 29.23 11.25
N GLY A 160 -17.61 29.27 11.03
CA GLY A 160 -16.66 28.48 11.80
C GLY A 160 -16.72 28.84 13.29
N GLY A 161 -16.84 27.82 14.19
CA GLY A 161 -16.90 28.03 15.65
C GLY A 161 -18.23 28.58 16.18
N THR A 162 -19.27 28.73 15.34
CA THR A 162 -20.58 29.26 15.76
C THR A 162 -21.59 28.18 16.14
N HIS A 163 -21.17 26.91 16.24
CA HIS A 163 -22.05 25.76 16.46
C HIS A 163 -23.09 25.57 15.35
N PHE A 164 -22.76 25.99 14.13
CA PHE A 164 -23.64 25.80 12.97
C PHE A 164 -23.76 24.32 12.61
N MET A 165 -24.86 23.95 11.91
CA MET A 165 -25.10 22.58 11.46
C MET A 165 -23.90 22.02 10.70
N GLN A 166 -23.46 20.81 11.05
CA GLN A 166 -22.28 20.13 10.49
C GLN A 166 -20.91 20.83 10.72
N ALA A 167 -20.85 21.84 11.58
CA ALA A 167 -19.59 22.48 11.93
C ALA A 167 -18.74 21.55 12.81
N VAL A 168 -17.83 20.82 12.18
CA VAL A 168 -16.79 20.02 12.83
C VAL A 168 -15.45 20.74 12.65
N ASP A 169 -14.66 20.86 13.72
CA ASP A 169 -13.27 21.31 13.60
C ASP A 169 -12.44 20.20 12.92
N THR A 170 -12.43 20.23 11.59
CA THR A 170 -11.74 19.22 10.79
C THR A 170 -10.22 19.30 10.93
N GLN A 171 -9.65 20.46 11.25
CA GLN A 171 -8.22 20.59 11.52
C GLN A 171 -7.84 19.91 12.85
N ALA A 172 -8.65 20.08 13.89
CA ALA A 172 -8.46 19.36 15.15
C ALA A 172 -8.69 17.85 14.98
N LEU A 173 -9.74 17.45 14.25
CA LEU A 173 -10.04 16.05 13.95
C LEU A 173 -8.85 15.35 13.24
N MET A 174 -8.25 16.01 12.27
CA MET A 174 -7.17 15.44 11.44
C MET A 174 -5.76 15.63 12.05
N ARG A 175 -5.64 16.23 13.21
CA ARG A 175 -4.34 16.62 13.80
C ARG A 175 -3.40 15.44 14.01
N ASP A 176 -3.90 14.31 14.50
CA ASP A 176 -3.05 13.14 14.71
C ASP A 176 -2.77 12.40 13.40
N VAL A 177 -3.77 12.26 12.53
CA VAL A 177 -3.63 11.42 11.34
C VAL A 177 -2.82 12.09 10.22
N ALA A 178 -2.85 13.42 10.09
CA ALA A 178 -2.25 14.13 8.98
C ALA A 178 -0.91 14.78 9.35
N ILE A 179 0.11 14.53 8.53
CA ILE A 179 1.45 15.18 8.61
C ILE A 179 1.44 16.61 8.04
N TYR A 180 0.44 16.93 7.21
CA TYR A 180 0.18 18.26 6.67
C TYR A 180 -1.32 18.50 6.72
N ASN A 181 -1.76 19.57 7.40
CA ASN A 181 -3.18 19.79 7.73
C ASN A 181 -3.49 21.28 7.68
N VAL A 182 -4.17 21.76 6.61
CA VAL A 182 -4.32 23.18 6.33
C VAL A 182 -5.74 23.52 5.85
N ALA A 183 -6.26 24.66 6.33
CA ALA A 183 -7.46 25.29 5.78
C ALA A 183 -7.11 26.18 4.58
N VAL A 184 -7.78 25.97 3.45
CA VAL A 184 -7.61 26.76 2.24
C VAL A 184 -8.39 28.06 2.36
N THR A 185 -7.74 29.20 2.13
CA THR A 185 -8.31 30.54 2.35
C THR A 185 -8.68 31.29 1.07
N GLY A 186 -8.42 30.73 -0.11
CA GLY A 186 -8.77 31.36 -1.38
C GLY A 186 -8.00 30.82 -2.58
N PRO A 187 -8.22 31.37 -3.79
CA PRO A 187 -7.72 30.82 -5.04
C PRO A 187 -6.19 30.69 -5.09
N ILE A 188 -5.49 31.78 -4.77
CA ILE A 188 -4.01 31.79 -4.80
C ILE A 188 -3.46 30.79 -3.78
N HIS A 189 -4.04 30.75 -2.57
CA HIS A 189 -3.63 29.84 -1.52
C HIS A 189 -3.85 28.37 -1.91
N ALA A 190 -4.97 28.04 -2.59
CA ALA A 190 -5.27 26.69 -3.04
C ALA A 190 -4.17 26.08 -3.92
N GLY A 191 -3.61 26.86 -4.83
CA GLY A 191 -2.52 26.40 -5.70
C GLY A 191 -1.23 26.10 -4.92
N ILE A 192 -0.93 26.89 -3.89
CA ILE A 192 0.27 26.70 -3.06
C ILE A 192 0.12 25.47 -2.16
N VAL A 193 -0.97 25.47 -1.36
CA VAL A 193 -1.16 24.39 -0.36
C VAL A 193 -1.57 23.07 -1.01
N GLY A 194 -2.26 23.08 -2.16
CA GLY A 194 -2.53 21.88 -2.95
C GLY A 194 -1.25 21.17 -3.36
N ASN A 195 -0.27 21.95 -3.87
CA ASN A 195 1.06 21.42 -4.18
C ASN A 195 1.80 20.90 -2.94
N LEU A 196 1.80 21.69 -1.86
CA LEU A 196 2.48 21.28 -0.63
C LEU A 196 1.86 20.02 -0.04
N ALA A 197 0.53 19.88 -0.07
CA ALA A 197 -0.18 18.69 0.40
C ALA A 197 0.23 17.44 -0.39
N CYS A 198 0.21 17.51 -1.74
CA CYS A 198 0.64 16.40 -2.58
C CYS A 198 2.11 16.03 -2.31
N ARG A 199 2.99 17.01 -2.26
CA ARG A 199 4.42 16.83 -2.02
C ARG A 199 4.70 16.25 -0.62
N SER A 200 4.02 16.75 0.41
CA SER A 200 4.16 16.26 1.78
C SER A 200 3.71 14.81 1.91
N ALA A 201 2.54 14.47 1.33
CA ALA A 201 2.04 13.11 1.36
C ALA A 201 3.02 12.13 0.68
N LEU A 202 3.51 12.46 -0.52
CA LEU A 202 4.44 11.62 -1.27
C LEU A 202 5.83 11.56 -0.63
N GLY A 203 6.40 12.72 -0.27
CA GLY A 203 7.78 12.80 0.24
C GLY A 203 7.96 12.18 1.61
N SER A 204 6.98 12.36 2.51
CA SER A 204 7.01 11.77 3.86
C SER A 204 6.26 10.44 3.96
N ARG A 205 5.64 9.98 2.87
CA ARG A 205 4.81 8.75 2.85
C ARG A 205 3.80 8.74 4.00
N GLY A 206 2.80 9.60 3.89
CA GLY A 206 1.79 9.76 4.94
C GLY A 206 0.55 10.50 4.45
N VAL A 207 -0.32 10.88 5.37
CA VAL A 207 -1.59 11.55 5.06
C VAL A 207 -1.41 13.06 5.07
N ALA A 208 -1.85 13.75 4.00
CA ALA A 208 -2.07 15.19 4.00
C ALA A 208 -3.57 15.49 4.02
N HIS A 209 -3.96 16.61 4.59
CA HIS A 209 -5.35 17.05 4.65
C HIS A 209 -5.50 18.52 4.26
N LEU A 210 -6.51 18.80 3.45
CA LEU A 210 -6.98 20.14 3.12
C LEU A 210 -8.45 20.28 3.46
N THR A 211 -8.82 21.29 4.23
CA THR A 211 -10.22 21.65 4.45
C THR A 211 -10.54 22.98 3.76
N ILE A 212 -11.73 23.07 3.13
CA ILE A 212 -12.10 24.23 2.32
C ILE A 212 -13.54 24.62 2.61
N ALA A 213 -13.75 25.86 3.09
CA ALA A 213 -15.09 26.39 3.33
C ALA A 213 -15.89 26.43 2.03
N LYS A 214 -17.21 26.17 2.14
CA LYS A 214 -18.13 26.05 1.00
C LYS A 214 -18.08 27.25 0.05
N ASP A 215 -18.09 28.45 0.58
CA ASP A 215 -18.01 29.72 -0.17
C ASP A 215 -16.59 30.00 -0.68
N THR A 216 -15.56 29.66 0.09
CA THR A 216 -14.15 29.76 -0.36
C THR A 216 -13.88 28.94 -1.61
N GLN A 217 -14.52 27.78 -1.77
CA GLN A 217 -14.37 26.95 -2.97
C GLN A 217 -14.81 27.69 -4.26
N ALA A 218 -15.84 28.53 -4.15
CA ALA A 218 -16.41 29.28 -5.29
C ALA A 218 -15.71 30.62 -5.56
N MET A 219 -14.81 31.08 -4.67
CA MET A 219 -14.10 32.35 -4.85
C MET A 219 -13.28 32.34 -6.14
N LYS A 220 -13.54 33.32 -7.03
CA LYS A 220 -12.82 33.47 -8.28
C LYS A 220 -11.46 34.14 -8.06
N LEU A 221 -10.50 33.80 -8.91
CA LEU A 221 -9.18 34.42 -8.92
C LEU A 221 -9.29 35.94 -9.24
N GLY A 222 -10.15 36.28 -10.18
CA GLY A 222 -10.37 37.70 -10.56
C GLY A 222 -9.06 38.40 -10.97
N SER A 223 -8.84 39.55 -10.36
CA SER A 223 -7.61 40.34 -10.51
C SER A 223 -6.62 40.10 -9.36
N ASP A 224 -6.89 39.18 -8.46
CA ASP A 224 -6.04 38.91 -7.31
C ASP A 224 -4.64 38.50 -7.76
N LYS A 225 -3.67 39.05 -7.06
CA LYS A 225 -2.25 38.74 -7.27
C LYS A 225 -1.65 38.12 -6.01
N PRO A 226 -0.63 37.27 -6.15
CA PRO A 226 0.14 36.84 -5.02
C PRO A 226 0.66 38.04 -4.20
N SER A 227 0.78 37.90 -2.89
CA SER A 227 1.44 38.86 -2.03
C SER A 227 2.88 39.11 -2.52
N LEU A 228 3.47 40.23 -2.12
CA LEU A 228 4.84 40.61 -2.53
C LEU A 228 5.89 39.55 -2.13
N GLU A 229 5.64 38.81 -1.06
CA GLU A 229 6.50 37.77 -0.56
C GLU A 229 6.29 36.41 -1.28
N ASN A 230 5.25 36.29 -2.10
CA ASN A 230 4.93 35.08 -2.83
C ASN A 230 5.26 35.24 -4.32
N HIS A 231 6.30 34.60 -4.78
CA HIS A 231 6.75 34.65 -6.18
C HIS A 231 5.96 33.74 -7.13
N GLY A 232 4.77 33.30 -6.71
CA GLY A 232 3.77 32.62 -7.55
C GLY A 232 3.82 31.10 -7.54
N LEU A 233 2.85 30.55 -8.27
CA LEU A 233 2.53 29.13 -8.36
C LEU A 233 3.56 28.34 -9.21
N ARG A 234 4.84 28.47 -8.95
CA ARG A 234 5.84 27.63 -9.61
C ARG A 234 5.81 26.24 -8.99
N THR A 235 5.07 25.38 -9.63
CA THR A 235 4.92 24.00 -9.20
C THR A 235 5.94 23.13 -9.91
N LEU A 236 6.68 22.36 -9.13
CA LEU A 236 7.27 21.14 -9.62
C LEU A 236 6.11 20.17 -9.83
N GLY A 237 5.86 19.75 -11.05
CA GLY A 237 5.00 18.61 -11.33
C GLY A 237 5.84 17.34 -11.17
N GLY A 238 5.39 16.43 -10.30
CA GLY A 238 6.08 15.19 -10.03
C GLY A 238 7.20 15.33 -8.98
N LEU A 239 7.34 14.31 -8.18
CA LEU A 239 8.43 14.12 -7.24
C LEU A 239 9.03 12.73 -7.53
N GLU A 240 10.27 12.69 -7.97
CA GLU A 240 10.99 11.43 -7.96
C GLU A 240 11.33 11.08 -6.50
N PRO A 241 11.10 9.84 -6.07
CA PRO A 241 11.50 9.42 -4.74
C PRO A 241 13.01 9.67 -4.56
N ALA A 242 13.37 10.29 -3.44
CA ALA A 242 14.77 10.48 -3.12
C ALA A 242 15.42 9.10 -2.86
N HIS A 243 16.39 8.73 -3.67
CA HIS A 243 17.22 7.55 -3.44
C HIS A 243 18.36 7.92 -2.49
N VAL A 244 18.07 7.90 -1.18
CA VAL A 244 19.08 8.19 -0.15
C VAL A 244 19.93 6.94 0.06
N ALA A 245 21.20 7.01 -0.32
CA ALA A 245 22.20 6.00 0.05
C ALA A 245 23.00 6.46 1.27
N PRO A 246 23.39 5.54 2.19
CA PRO A 246 24.28 5.89 3.31
C PRO A 246 25.68 6.29 2.81
N ASP A 247 26.42 7.01 3.66
CA ASP A 247 27.82 7.29 3.37
C ASP A 247 28.68 6.00 3.38
N GLY A 248 29.84 6.07 2.71
CA GLY A 248 30.71 4.91 2.56
C GLY A 248 31.27 4.33 3.88
N ALA A 249 31.37 5.12 4.96
CA ALA A 249 31.82 4.63 6.26
C ALA A 249 30.71 3.76 6.91
N ARG A 250 29.47 4.22 6.84
CA ARG A 250 28.31 3.45 7.34
C ARG A 250 28.09 2.17 6.53
N LEU A 251 28.27 2.21 5.21
CA LEU A 251 28.21 1.01 4.36
C LEU A 251 29.29 0.00 4.75
N ARG A 252 30.54 0.42 4.95
CA ARG A 252 31.60 -0.47 5.43
C ARG A 252 31.33 -1.06 6.80
N GLN A 253 30.73 -0.29 7.72
CA GLN A 253 30.32 -0.79 9.03
C GLN A 253 29.22 -1.87 8.89
N ALA A 254 28.20 -1.63 8.05
CA ALA A 254 27.16 -2.61 7.76
C ALA A 254 27.75 -3.89 7.16
N ALA A 255 28.61 -3.75 6.15
CA ALA A 255 29.28 -4.89 5.52
C ALA A 255 30.13 -5.68 6.52
N ALA A 256 30.85 -5.01 7.42
CA ALA A 256 31.65 -5.69 8.45
C ALA A 256 30.78 -6.52 9.42
N ILE A 257 29.61 -5.98 9.85
CA ILE A 257 28.67 -6.73 10.70
C ILE A 257 28.17 -7.96 9.95
N ILE A 258 27.73 -7.80 8.70
CA ILE A 258 27.17 -8.87 7.88
C ILE A 258 28.24 -9.93 7.58
N ASN A 259 29.46 -9.52 7.23
CA ASN A 259 30.55 -10.44 6.87
C ASN A 259 31.04 -11.28 8.07
N GLN A 260 30.98 -10.76 9.29
CA GLN A 260 31.28 -11.51 10.51
C GLN A 260 30.21 -12.56 10.88
N GLY A 261 28.95 -12.35 10.44
CA GLY A 261 27.87 -13.28 10.69
C GLY A 261 28.07 -14.63 9.98
N ARG A 262 27.71 -15.72 10.65
CA ARG A 262 27.72 -17.07 10.08
C ARG A 262 26.32 -17.51 9.65
N LYS A 263 25.30 -17.16 10.44
CA LYS A 263 23.89 -17.45 10.18
C LYS A 263 23.14 -16.16 9.98
N VAL A 264 23.24 -15.61 8.77
CA VAL A 264 22.59 -14.35 8.43
C VAL A 264 21.17 -14.61 7.97
N ALA A 265 20.19 -13.94 8.61
CA ALA A 265 18.79 -13.94 8.17
C ALA A 265 18.38 -12.54 7.66
N ILE A 266 17.47 -12.50 6.71
CA ILE A 266 16.90 -11.26 6.16
C ILE A 266 15.41 -11.19 6.50
N LEU A 267 14.96 -10.06 7.06
CA LEU A 267 13.55 -9.71 7.22
C LEU A 267 13.20 -8.61 6.23
N ALA A 268 12.38 -8.93 5.24
CA ALA A 268 11.94 -7.99 4.21
C ALA A 268 10.51 -7.50 4.46
N GLY A 269 10.33 -6.18 4.59
CA GLY A 269 9.03 -5.52 4.72
C GLY A 269 8.60 -4.80 3.43
N GLN A 270 7.53 -3.99 3.54
CA GLN A 270 7.01 -3.24 2.39
C GLN A 270 8.02 -2.24 1.80
N GLY A 271 8.94 -1.70 2.61
CA GLY A 271 9.99 -0.79 2.11
C GLY A 271 10.97 -1.45 1.15
N ALA A 272 10.98 -2.78 1.07
CA ALA A 272 11.79 -3.55 0.12
C ALA A 272 11.04 -3.93 -1.17
N LEU A 273 9.75 -3.59 -1.34
CA LEU A 273 8.98 -3.95 -2.53
C LEU A 273 9.58 -3.41 -3.83
N GLY A 274 10.20 -2.23 -3.81
CA GLY A 274 10.89 -1.64 -4.94
C GLY A 274 12.30 -2.19 -5.19
N ALA A 275 12.80 -3.09 -4.33
CA ALA A 275 14.16 -3.62 -4.34
C ALA A 275 14.21 -5.15 -4.53
N ARG A 276 13.24 -5.72 -5.25
CA ARG A 276 13.09 -7.19 -5.42
C ARG A 276 14.34 -7.85 -5.97
N GLN A 277 14.95 -7.25 -6.99
CA GLN A 277 16.14 -7.76 -7.61
C GLN A 277 17.32 -7.70 -6.64
N GLU A 278 17.53 -6.56 -6.01
CA GLU A 278 18.62 -6.33 -5.08
C GLU A 278 18.52 -7.23 -3.84
N VAL A 279 17.32 -7.47 -3.32
CA VAL A 279 17.08 -8.42 -2.21
C VAL A 279 17.38 -9.86 -2.64
N THR A 280 17.02 -10.24 -3.86
CA THR A 280 17.35 -11.56 -4.42
C THR A 280 18.86 -11.73 -4.58
N GLU A 281 19.54 -10.73 -5.13
CA GLU A 281 20.99 -10.72 -5.30
C GLU A 281 21.72 -10.74 -3.95
N LEU A 282 21.22 -10.00 -2.95
CA LEU A 282 21.74 -10.03 -1.58
C LEU A 282 21.63 -11.45 -0.98
N ALA A 283 20.43 -12.03 -1.04
CA ALA A 283 20.18 -13.36 -0.52
C ALA A 283 21.09 -14.41 -1.19
N ALA A 284 21.26 -14.31 -2.51
CA ALA A 284 22.16 -15.18 -3.28
C ALA A 284 23.63 -14.96 -2.94
N LYS A 285 24.07 -13.69 -2.78
CA LYS A 285 25.48 -13.35 -2.52
C LYS A 285 25.96 -13.90 -1.18
N ILE A 286 25.11 -13.87 -0.16
CA ILE A 286 25.47 -14.27 1.20
C ILE A 286 24.76 -15.57 1.65
N ASP A 287 24.17 -16.33 0.74
CA ASP A 287 23.42 -17.56 1.03
C ASP A 287 22.48 -17.41 2.24
N ALA A 288 21.69 -16.33 2.28
CA ALA A 288 20.83 -16.01 3.41
C ALA A 288 19.35 -16.30 3.13
N PRO A 289 18.64 -16.95 4.06
CA PRO A 289 17.19 -17.11 3.99
C PRO A 289 16.47 -15.79 4.29
N VAL A 290 15.32 -15.58 3.63
CA VAL A 290 14.50 -14.36 3.70
C VAL A 290 13.11 -14.65 4.24
N ALA A 291 12.77 -14.07 5.39
CA ALA A 291 11.41 -13.98 5.90
C ALA A 291 10.73 -12.68 5.44
N LYS A 292 9.43 -12.73 5.20
CA LYS A 292 8.66 -11.59 4.65
C LYS A 292 7.58 -11.15 5.63
N ALA A 293 7.54 -9.86 5.97
CA ALA A 293 6.38 -9.28 6.64
C ALA A 293 5.16 -9.30 5.72
N LEU A 294 3.93 -9.22 6.25
CA LEU A 294 2.69 -9.31 5.46
C LEU A 294 2.70 -8.36 4.25
N LEU A 295 2.93 -7.07 4.48
CA LEU A 295 2.96 -6.06 3.40
C LEU A 295 4.21 -6.17 2.53
N GLY A 296 5.21 -6.92 2.94
CA GLY A 296 6.41 -7.27 2.17
C GLY A 296 6.32 -8.62 1.46
N LYS A 297 5.16 -9.31 1.50
CA LYS A 297 4.99 -10.65 0.91
C LYS A 297 5.41 -10.71 -0.56
N GLY A 298 5.20 -9.64 -1.31
CA GLY A 298 5.58 -9.52 -2.72
C GLY A 298 7.06 -9.20 -2.99
N VAL A 299 7.92 -9.08 -1.99
CA VAL A 299 9.37 -8.79 -2.20
C VAL A 299 10.08 -9.93 -2.92
N LEU A 300 9.75 -11.16 -2.57
CA LEU A 300 10.19 -12.36 -3.30
C LEU A 300 8.96 -13.20 -3.65
N ALA A 301 8.96 -13.82 -4.82
CA ALA A 301 7.98 -14.85 -5.15
C ALA A 301 8.08 -16.01 -4.15
N ASP A 302 6.95 -16.67 -3.84
CA ASP A 302 6.93 -17.71 -2.81
C ASP A 302 7.58 -19.04 -3.26
N ASP A 303 7.90 -19.16 -4.55
CA ASP A 303 8.70 -20.25 -5.14
C ASP A 303 10.21 -19.95 -5.19
N SER A 304 10.64 -18.75 -4.75
CA SER A 304 12.06 -18.41 -4.66
C SER A 304 12.81 -19.35 -3.68
N PRO A 305 14.01 -19.84 -4.04
CA PRO A 305 14.78 -20.73 -3.17
C PRO A 305 15.28 -20.05 -1.89
N TYR A 306 15.20 -18.74 -1.81
CA TYR A 306 15.66 -17.96 -0.66
C TYR A 306 14.56 -17.68 0.36
N THR A 307 13.27 -17.78 -0.01
CA THR A 307 12.19 -17.40 0.91
C THR A 307 11.85 -18.50 1.90
N THR A 308 11.62 -18.11 3.16
CA THR A 308 11.01 -18.96 4.21
C THR A 308 9.53 -18.65 4.41
N GLY A 309 8.94 -17.79 3.57
CA GLY A 309 7.54 -17.39 3.67
C GLY A 309 7.33 -16.17 4.57
N GLY A 310 6.12 -16.07 5.14
CA GLY A 310 5.75 -15.00 6.06
C GLY A 310 6.35 -15.18 7.45
N ILE A 311 6.42 -14.07 8.22
CA ILE A 311 6.85 -14.07 9.62
C ILE A 311 5.73 -13.57 10.54
N GLY A 312 5.87 -13.84 11.85
CA GLY A 312 4.90 -13.45 12.87
C GLY A 312 3.74 -14.43 12.95
N HIS A 313 2.65 -14.00 13.56
CA HIS A 313 1.46 -14.83 13.75
C HIS A 313 0.86 -15.32 12.41
N LEU A 314 1.05 -14.56 11.34
CA LEU A 314 0.66 -14.91 9.97
C LEU A 314 1.70 -15.80 9.25
N GLY A 315 2.79 -16.13 9.91
CA GLY A 315 4.00 -16.66 9.31
C GLY A 315 4.03 -18.18 9.20
N THR A 316 5.25 -18.67 9.01
CA THR A 316 5.59 -20.08 8.76
C THR A 316 6.60 -20.58 9.79
N VAL A 317 6.61 -21.89 10.05
CA VAL A 317 7.62 -22.54 10.93
C VAL A 317 9.07 -22.30 10.46
N PRO A 318 9.38 -22.35 9.14
CA PRO A 318 10.72 -22.02 8.67
C PRO A 318 11.16 -20.59 8.96
N SER A 319 10.25 -19.60 8.88
CA SER A 319 10.58 -18.20 9.23
C SER A 319 10.84 -18.06 10.73
N GLU A 320 10.07 -18.71 11.58
CA GLU A 320 10.33 -18.78 13.02
C GLU A 320 11.72 -19.38 13.32
N TYR A 321 12.04 -20.49 12.65
CA TYR A 321 13.35 -21.15 12.79
C TYR A 321 14.51 -20.22 12.46
N ILE A 322 14.48 -19.51 11.33
CA ILE A 322 15.60 -18.67 10.95
C ILE A 322 15.80 -17.50 11.91
N MET A 323 14.73 -16.97 12.51
CA MET A 323 14.83 -15.94 13.54
C MET A 323 15.40 -16.47 14.85
N GLN A 324 15.01 -17.70 15.26
CA GLN A 324 15.54 -18.33 16.47
C GLN A 324 16.99 -18.80 16.34
N ALA A 325 17.48 -19.01 15.11
CA ALA A 325 18.81 -19.59 14.86
C ALA A 325 19.85 -18.63 14.31
N CYS A 326 19.46 -17.44 13.83
CA CYS A 326 20.41 -16.48 13.26
C CYS A 326 21.30 -15.82 14.32
N ASP A 327 22.53 -15.49 13.93
CA ASP A 327 23.48 -14.66 14.69
C ASP A 327 23.58 -13.23 14.14
N THR A 328 23.04 -13.01 12.95
CA THR A 328 23.02 -11.71 12.29
C THR A 328 21.67 -11.54 11.56
N LEU A 329 21.02 -10.38 11.77
CA LEU A 329 19.73 -10.05 11.21
C LEU A 329 19.82 -8.77 10.36
N ILE A 330 19.40 -8.85 9.10
CA ILE A 330 19.24 -7.70 8.22
C ILE A 330 17.74 -7.38 8.11
N ILE A 331 17.34 -6.17 8.51
CA ILE A 331 15.94 -5.72 8.45
C ILE A 331 15.82 -4.68 7.33
N LEU A 332 15.03 -5.00 6.32
CA LEU A 332 14.85 -4.20 5.10
C LEU A 332 13.45 -3.60 5.04
N GLY A 333 13.30 -2.33 5.43
CA GLY A 333 12.05 -1.58 5.35
C GLY A 333 10.88 -2.27 6.07
N SER A 334 11.09 -2.69 7.32
CA SER A 334 10.09 -3.43 8.11
C SER A 334 10.02 -2.93 9.54
N THR A 335 8.77 -2.74 10.01
CA THR A 335 8.41 -2.51 11.41
C THR A 335 7.45 -3.59 11.92
N MET A 336 7.59 -4.82 11.44
CA MET A 336 6.74 -5.97 11.79
C MET A 336 6.51 -6.03 13.31
N PRO A 337 5.23 -6.03 13.77
CA PRO A 337 4.93 -5.66 15.15
C PRO A 337 5.18 -6.75 16.20
N TRP A 338 5.13 -8.03 15.81
CA TRP A 338 5.21 -9.16 16.75
C TRP A 338 6.65 -9.39 17.20
N VAL A 339 7.02 -8.81 18.34
CA VAL A 339 8.39 -8.84 18.89
C VAL A 339 8.85 -10.23 19.33
N ASP A 340 7.92 -11.09 19.69
CA ASP A 340 8.14 -12.51 20.01
C ASP A 340 8.63 -13.34 18.83
N SER A 341 8.43 -12.85 17.61
CA SER A 341 8.88 -13.50 16.37
C SER A 341 10.27 -13.04 15.92
N TYR A 342 10.89 -12.11 16.62
CA TYR A 342 12.29 -11.72 16.38
C TYR A 342 13.25 -12.64 17.15
N PRO A 343 14.56 -12.60 16.85
CA PRO A 343 15.57 -13.24 17.69
C PRO A 343 15.48 -12.71 19.13
N LYS A 344 15.93 -13.51 20.10
CA LYS A 344 16.03 -13.00 21.48
C LYS A 344 16.98 -11.80 21.54
N PRO A 345 16.71 -10.79 22.37
CA PRO A 345 17.64 -9.67 22.57
C PRO A 345 19.05 -10.17 22.90
N GLY A 346 20.05 -9.68 22.16
CA GLY A 346 21.46 -10.11 22.32
C GLY A 346 21.84 -11.38 21.58
N GLN A 347 20.89 -12.09 20.96
CA GLN A 347 21.19 -13.30 20.17
C GLN A 347 21.84 -12.95 18.83
N ALA A 348 21.29 -11.97 18.11
CA ALA A 348 21.74 -11.59 16.78
C ALA A 348 22.18 -10.11 16.75
N ARG A 349 23.28 -9.85 16.08
CA ARG A 349 23.66 -8.49 15.68
C ARG A 349 22.74 -8.05 14.55
N ALA A 350 22.22 -6.82 14.59
CA ALA A 350 21.27 -6.40 13.58
C ALA A 350 21.70 -5.14 12.84
N VAL A 351 21.43 -5.14 11.52
CA VAL A 351 21.50 -3.97 10.63
C VAL A 351 20.09 -3.69 10.13
N GLN A 352 19.59 -2.48 10.34
CA GLN A 352 18.27 -2.09 9.84
C GLN A 352 18.39 -0.94 8.85
N ILE A 353 17.67 -1.05 7.73
CA ILE A 353 17.57 -0.03 6.68
C ILE A 353 16.11 0.38 6.57
N ASP A 354 15.84 1.67 6.78
CA ASP A 354 14.50 2.24 6.66
C ASP A 354 14.59 3.71 6.22
N LEU A 355 13.57 4.19 5.52
CA LEU A 355 13.47 5.60 5.12
C LEU A 355 13.16 6.54 6.30
N LYS A 356 12.56 6.02 7.36
CA LYS A 356 12.12 6.78 8.54
C LYS A 356 13.04 6.47 9.73
N ALA A 357 13.66 7.50 10.26
CA ALA A 357 14.57 7.37 11.42
C ALA A 357 13.86 6.79 12.65
N GLU A 358 12.58 7.16 12.86
CA GLU A 358 11.76 6.69 13.96
C GLU A 358 11.43 5.19 13.91
N HIS A 359 11.66 4.53 12.77
CA HIS A 359 11.47 3.08 12.62
C HIS A 359 12.68 2.26 13.08
N LEU A 360 13.86 2.89 13.19
CA LEU A 360 15.08 2.18 13.51
C LEU A 360 15.10 1.74 14.98
N GLY A 361 15.28 0.44 15.20
CA GLY A 361 15.43 -0.12 16.55
C GLY A 361 14.15 -0.27 17.37
N ILE A 362 12.96 0.11 16.86
CA ILE A 362 11.71 0.10 17.64
C ILE A 362 11.16 -1.30 17.92
N ARG A 363 11.56 -2.31 17.16
CA ARG A 363 11.08 -3.71 17.30
C ARG A 363 12.16 -4.67 17.76
N TYR A 364 13.38 -4.41 17.37
CA TYR A 364 14.55 -5.21 17.74
C TYR A 364 15.77 -4.30 17.96
N PRO A 365 16.60 -4.54 19.00
CA PRO A 365 17.82 -3.77 19.21
C PRO A 365 18.74 -3.91 18.00
N VAL A 366 19.04 -2.80 17.32
CA VAL A 366 19.92 -2.79 16.15
C VAL A 366 21.29 -2.22 16.52
N GLU A 367 22.35 -2.87 16.05
CA GLU A 367 23.72 -2.36 16.22
C GLU A 367 23.99 -1.21 15.25
N LEU A 368 23.39 -1.28 14.05
CA LEU A 368 23.52 -0.23 13.05
C LEU A 368 22.16 0.03 12.37
N GLY A 369 21.64 1.25 12.56
CA GLY A 369 20.50 1.77 11.81
C GLY A 369 20.95 2.69 10.68
N LEU A 370 20.37 2.51 9.49
CA LEU A 370 20.64 3.32 8.30
C LEU A 370 19.33 3.98 7.84
N VAL A 371 19.27 5.31 7.93
CA VAL A 371 18.15 6.09 7.31
C VAL A 371 18.46 6.19 5.83
N ALA A 372 17.89 5.27 5.03
CA ALA A 372 18.23 5.13 3.63
C ALA A 372 17.18 4.32 2.84
N ASP A 373 17.24 4.44 1.52
CA ASP A 373 16.48 3.61 0.59
C ASP A 373 17.07 2.18 0.54
N VAL A 374 16.20 1.17 0.62
CA VAL A 374 16.61 -0.25 0.61
C VAL A 374 17.33 -0.60 -0.68
N LYS A 375 16.78 -0.21 -1.84
CA LYS A 375 17.36 -0.53 -3.16
C LYS A 375 18.74 0.03 -3.33
N ALA A 376 18.89 1.33 -3.10
CA ALA A 376 20.19 2.03 -3.22
C ALA A 376 21.22 1.48 -2.22
N THR A 377 20.79 1.18 -0.99
CA THR A 377 21.69 0.68 0.06
C THR A 377 22.15 -0.74 -0.23
N VAL A 378 21.25 -1.63 -0.61
CA VAL A 378 21.60 -3.03 -0.92
C VAL A 378 22.52 -3.08 -2.14
N ALA A 379 22.22 -2.33 -3.21
CA ALA A 379 23.09 -2.25 -4.38
C ALA A 379 24.52 -1.79 -4.03
N ALA A 380 24.65 -0.82 -3.11
CA ALA A 380 25.95 -0.35 -2.64
C ALA A 380 26.68 -1.32 -1.70
N LEU A 381 25.94 -2.15 -0.96
CA LEU A 381 26.51 -3.18 -0.06
C LEU A 381 27.02 -4.41 -0.81
N LEU A 382 26.34 -4.84 -1.87
CA LEU A 382 26.64 -6.09 -2.60
C LEU A 382 28.12 -6.30 -2.92
N PRO A 383 28.89 -5.32 -3.43
CA PRO A 383 30.31 -5.50 -3.72
C PRO A 383 31.21 -5.61 -2.48
N MET A 384 30.69 -5.27 -1.30
CA MET A 384 31.41 -5.28 -0.02
C MET A 384 31.17 -6.56 0.79
N LEU A 385 30.31 -7.45 0.32
CA LEU A 385 29.88 -8.64 1.05
C LEU A 385 30.62 -9.90 0.60
N ASP A 386 30.99 -10.71 1.56
CA ASP A 386 31.61 -12.01 1.36
C ASP A 386 30.55 -13.12 1.25
N ALA A 387 30.81 -14.11 0.40
CA ALA A 387 29.97 -15.31 0.32
C ALA A 387 30.04 -16.11 1.63
N LYS A 388 28.93 -16.80 1.97
CA LYS A 388 28.83 -17.71 3.14
C LYS A 388 28.94 -19.17 2.69
N ASP A 389 28.94 -20.09 3.65
CA ASP A 389 29.05 -21.54 3.41
C ASP A 389 27.75 -22.19 2.90
N GLY A 390 26.64 -21.45 2.91
CA GLY A 390 25.32 -21.90 2.48
C GLY A 390 24.62 -22.92 3.41
N GLY A 391 25.22 -23.32 4.49
CA GLY A 391 24.66 -24.31 5.41
C GLY A 391 23.32 -23.85 6.01
N PHE A 392 23.26 -22.61 6.48
CA PHE A 392 22.05 -22.04 7.07
C PHE A 392 20.87 -21.92 6.06
N LEU A 393 21.16 -21.54 4.82
CA LEU A 393 20.16 -21.53 3.76
C LEU A 393 19.65 -22.95 3.44
N LYS A 394 20.54 -23.94 3.36
CA LYS A 394 20.15 -25.35 3.10
C LYS A 394 19.23 -25.88 4.19
N ASP A 395 19.51 -25.58 5.45
CA ASP A 395 18.65 -25.95 6.58
C ASP A 395 17.27 -25.29 6.45
N ALA A 396 17.21 -23.98 6.14
CA ALA A 396 15.95 -23.27 5.90
C ALA A 396 15.16 -23.86 4.74
N GLN A 397 15.82 -24.21 3.64
CA GLN A 397 15.21 -24.86 2.47
C GLN A 397 14.66 -26.26 2.81
N SER A 398 15.35 -27.05 3.66
CA SER A 398 14.83 -28.34 4.10
C SER A 398 13.52 -28.17 4.86
N ARG A 399 13.50 -27.24 5.82
CA ARG A 399 12.29 -26.92 6.60
C ARG A 399 11.17 -26.38 5.73
N MET A 400 11.48 -25.60 4.67
CA MET A 400 10.47 -25.17 3.71
C MET A 400 9.84 -26.34 2.95
N ARG A 401 10.62 -27.35 2.57
CA ARG A 401 10.06 -28.57 1.93
C ARG A 401 9.13 -29.33 2.87
N GLU A 402 9.52 -29.49 4.13
CA GLU A 402 8.69 -30.13 5.18
C GLU A 402 7.39 -29.34 5.41
N TRP A 403 7.52 -28.00 5.52
CA TRP A 403 6.39 -27.09 5.66
C TRP A 403 5.41 -27.17 4.49
N ASN A 404 5.91 -27.13 3.26
CA ASN A 404 5.08 -27.24 2.07
C ASN A 404 4.35 -28.59 2.01
N SER A 405 5.05 -29.68 2.37
CA SER A 405 4.44 -31.01 2.47
C SER A 405 3.34 -31.09 3.53
N LEU A 406 3.52 -30.39 4.67
CA LEU A 406 2.48 -30.28 5.69
C LEU A 406 1.27 -29.51 5.15
N LEU A 407 1.50 -28.35 4.55
CA LEU A 407 0.42 -27.53 3.95
C LEU A 407 -0.33 -28.31 2.87
N ASP A 408 0.36 -29.06 2.03
CA ASP A 408 -0.28 -29.87 0.97
C ASP A 408 -1.23 -30.92 1.59
N ARG A 409 -0.82 -31.62 2.64
CA ARG A 409 -1.68 -32.56 3.37
C ARG A 409 -2.88 -31.85 4.01
N VAL A 410 -2.65 -30.71 4.68
CA VAL A 410 -3.71 -29.95 5.36
C VAL A 410 -4.74 -29.43 4.36
N CYS A 411 -4.27 -28.87 3.23
CA CYS A 411 -5.12 -28.31 2.21
C CYS A 411 -5.88 -29.39 1.40
N ALA A 412 -5.32 -30.58 1.24
CA ALA A 412 -5.96 -31.71 0.55
C ALA A 412 -7.05 -32.41 1.38
N THR A 413 -7.09 -32.18 2.71
CA THR A 413 -8.07 -32.83 3.57
C THR A 413 -9.48 -32.37 3.29
N ALA A 414 -10.25 -33.23 2.63
CA ALA A 414 -11.64 -32.99 2.28
C ALA A 414 -12.58 -33.25 3.47
N ARG A 415 -13.35 -32.24 3.86
CA ARG A 415 -14.42 -32.38 4.86
C ARG A 415 -15.51 -31.31 4.68
N SER A 416 -16.64 -31.51 5.31
CA SER A 416 -17.77 -30.56 5.36
C SER A 416 -18.08 -30.26 6.84
N PRO A 417 -18.20 -28.97 7.26
CA PRO A 417 -17.96 -27.76 6.46
C PRO A 417 -16.54 -27.68 5.89
N LEU A 418 -16.35 -26.85 4.86
CA LEU A 418 -15.06 -26.72 4.15
C LEU A 418 -13.94 -26.22 5.07
N ARG A 419 -12.73 -26.67 4.84
CA ARG A 419 -11.56 -26.05 5.45
C ARG A 419 -11.18 -24.78 4.68
N PRO A 420 -10.97 -23.63 5.35
CA PRO A 420 -10.49 -22.41 4.71
C PRO A 420 -9.19 -22.63 3.92
N GLN A 421 -8.31 -23.53 4.42
CA GLN A 421 -7.04 -23.86 3.80
C GLN A 421 -7.21 -24.47 2.40
N MET A 422 -8.21 -25.36 2.21
CA MET A 422 -8.53 -25.91 0.90
C MET A 422 -8.98 -24.83 -0.09
N VAL A 423 -9.86 -23.93 0.36
CA VAL A 423 -10.35 -22.82 -0.48
C VAL A 423 -9.19 -21.93 -0.92
N MET A 424 -8.29 -21.55 0.01
CA MET A 424 -7.14 -20.69 -0.30
C MET A 424 -6.13 -21.37 -1.22
N ARG A 425 -5.88 -22.67 -1.08
CA ARG A 425 -4.98 -23.43 -1.97
C ARG A 425 -5.53 -23.45 -3.39
N ILE A 426 -6.79 -23.83 -3.54
CA ILE A 426 -7.43 -23.89 -4.86
C ILE A 426 -7.53 -22.51 -5.50
N LEU A 427 -7.79 -21.47 -4.72
CA LEU A 427 -7.73 -20.08 -5.20
C LEU A 427 -6.34 -19.74 -5.72
N SER A 428 -5.30 -19.99 -4.91
CA SER A 428 -3.90 -19.71 -5.27
C SER A 428 -3.48 -20.35 -6.59
N GLU A 429 -3.93 -21.59 -6.85
CA GLU A 429 -3.66 -22.32 -8.10
C GLU A 429 -4.29 -21.68 -9.33
N GLN A 430 -5.45 -21.02 -9.16
CA GLN A 430 -6.26 -20.48 -10.26
C GLN A 430 -6.09 -18.97 -10.50
N LEU A 431 -5.36 -18.26 -9.63
CA LEU A 431 -5.07 -16.84 -9.82
C LEU A 431 -4.32 -16.60 -11.13
N ALA A 432 -4.68 -15.51 -11.82
CA ALA A 432 -3.94 -15.04 -12.99
C ALA A 432 -2.47 -14.73 -12.65
N LYS A 433 -1.58 -14.82 -13.65
CA LYS A 433 -0.14 -14.61 -13.46
C LYS A 433 0.21 -13.23 -12.90
N ASP A 434 -0.65 -12.26 -13.12
CA ASP A 434 -0.51 -10.87 -12.71
C ASP A 434 -1.61 -10.41 -11.75
N ALA A 435 -2.29 -11.34 -11.08
CA ALA A 435 -3.38 -11.02 -10.16
C ALA A 435 -2.94 -10.06 -9.06
N VAL A 436 -3.86 -9.18 -8.67
CA VAL A 436 -3.71 -8.26 -7.54
C VAL A 436 -4.66 -8.69 -6.44
N ILE A 437 -4.11 -9.08 -5.30
CA ILE A 437 -4.86 -9.64 -4.18
C ILE A 437 -4.96 -8.60 -3.07
N SER A 438 -6.17 -8.37 -2.59
CA SER A 438 -6.48 -7.47 -1.48
C SER A 438 -7.05 -8.26 -0.31
N LEU A 439 -6.45 -8.11 0.86
CA LEU A 439 -6.87 -8.81 2.07
C LEU A 439 -7.69 -7.91 2.98
N ASP A 440 -8.68 -8.49 3.61
CA ASP A 440 -9.38 -7.93 4.77
C ASP A 440 -8.65 -8.32 6.07
N CYS A 441 -9.16 -7.95 7.25
CA CYS A 441 -8.62 -8.35 8.55
C CYS A 441 -9.43 -9.50 9.17
N GLY A 442 -8.74 -10.36 9.93
CA GLY A 442 -9.31 -11.51 10.64
C GLY A 442 -8.70 -12.85 10.22
N ALA A 443 -9.32 -13.96 10.59
CA ALA A 443 -8.85 -15.31 10.29
C ALA A 443 -8.60 -15.56 8.78
N ASN A 444 -9.37 -14.90 7.91
CA ASN A 444 -9.18 -14.93 6.46
C ASN A 444 -7.77 -14.47 6.05
N THR A 445 -7.24 -13.46 6.72
CA THR A 445 -5.88 -12.93 6.46
C THR A 445 -4.81 -13.96 6.80
N HIS A 446 -4.94 -14.66 7.93
CA HIS A 446 -4.02 -15.73 8.32
C HIS A 446 -3.98 -16.84 7.28
N PHE A 447 -5.14 -17.33 6.84
CA PHE A 447 -5.21 -18.37 5.83
C PHE A 447 -4.64 -17.90 4.49
N ALA A 448 -5.00 -16.69 4.04
CA ALA A 448 -4.52 -16.15 2.78
C ALA A 448 -3.00 -15.88 2.79
N ALA A 449 -2.49 -15.21 3.82
CA ALA A 449 -1.08 -14.87 3.94
C ALA A 449 -0.17 -16.10 3.93
N ARG A 450 -0.63 -17.21 4.53
CA ARG A 450 0.14 -18.44 4.69
C ARG A 450 0.04 -19.38 3.49
N ILE A 451 -1.11 -19.40 2.80
CA ILE A 451 -1.43 -20.45 1.82
C ILE A 451 -1.39 -19.93 0.38
N ILE A 452 -1.78 -18.66 0.15
CA ILE A 452 -1.64 -18.07 -1.20
C ILE A 452 -0.15 -17.91 -1.51
N GLN A 453 0.30 -18.60 -2.53
CA GLN A 453 1.66 -18.51 -3.04
C GLN A 453 1.73 -17.45 -4.13
N LEU A 454 2.36 -16.33 -3.83
CA LEU A 454 2.59 -15.28 -4.80
C LEU A 454 3.66 -15.69 -5.79
N ARG A 455 3.35 -15.56 -7.07
CA ARG A 455 4.27 -15.72 -8.19
C ARG A 455 4.80 -14.38 -8.64
N GLU A 456 5.85 -14.40 -9.44
CA GLU A 456 6.34 -13.18 -10.08
C GLU A 456 5.21 -12.48 -10.89
N GLY A 457 5.12 -11.16 -10.77
CA GLY A 457 4.07 -10.35 -11.38
C GLY A 457 2.81 -10.17 -10.51
N GLN A 458 2.53 -11.05 -9.57
CA GLN A 458 1.41 -10.90 -8.64
C GLN A 458 1.73 -9.90 -7.53
N GLN A 459 0.68 -9.27 -6.99
CA GLN A 459 0.77 -8.33 -5.87
C GLN A 459 -0.23 -8.73 -4.79
N LEU A 460 0.15 -8.49 -3.53
CA LEU A 460 -0.76 -8.66 -2.40
C LEU A 460 -0.59 -7.48 -1.45
N THR A 461 -1.71 -6.92 -1.00
CA THR A 461 -1.74 -5.95 0.09
C THR A 461 -2.95 -6.18 0.99
N GLY A 462 -2.96 -5.52 2.12
CA GLY A 462 -4.05 -5.54 3.08
C GLY A 462 -3.91 -4.39 4.07
N THR A 463 -4.71 -4.39 5.11
CA THR A 463 -4.46 -3.58 6.27
C THR A 463 -3.26 -4.16 7.03
N GLY A 464 -2.29 -3.32 7.34
CA GLY A 464 -1.07 -3.75 8.02
C GLY A 464 -1.13 -3.45 9.52
N MET A 465 -0.61 -2.30 9.91
CA MET A 465 -0.44 -1.92 11.32
C MET A 465 -1.76 -1.53 12.01
N LEU A 466 -2.75 -1.02 11.27
CA LEU A 466 -4.06 -0.72 11.87
C LEU A 466 -4.88 -1.99 12.12
N ALA A 467 -4.68 -3.02 11.28
CA ALA A 467 -5.39 -4.30 11.37
C ALA A 467 -6.91 -4.16 11.45
N THR A 468 -7.49 -3.24 10.69
CA THR A 468 -8.93 -2.97 10.67
C THR A 468 -9.65 -3.89 9.71
N MET A 469 -10.90 -4.24 10.01
CA MET A 469 -11.83 -4.91 9.11
C MET A 469 -12.36 -3.93 8.05
N ALA A 470 -13.00 -4.42 7.00
CA ALA A 470 -13.68 -3.73 5.91
C ALA A 470 -12.86 -3.38 4.65
N PRO A 471 -11.53 -3.21 4.64
CA PRO A 471 -10.81 -2.69 3.48
C PRO A 471 -10.73 -3.64 2.28
N GLY A 472 -10.99 -4.93 2.42
CA GLY A 472 -10.77 -5.94 1.37
C GLY A 472 -11.43 -5.58 0.04
N LEU A 473 -12.73 -5.27 0.03
CA LEU A 473 -13.46 -4.84 -1.17
C LEU A 473 -13.02 -3.45 -1.67
N PRO A 474 -12.93 -2.40 -0.84
CA PRO A 474 -12.41 -1.09 -1.25
C PRO A 474 -11.01 -1.16 -1.89
N PHE A 475 -10.08 -1.94 -1.31
CA PHE A 475 -8.75 -2.12 -1.89
C PHE A 475 -8.79 -2.83 -3.25
N ALA A 476 -9.66 -3.83 -3.43
CA ALA A 476 -9.83 -4.51 -4.71
C ALA A 476 -10.42 -3.59 -5.79
N ILE A 477 -11.36 -2.72 -5.43
CA ILE A 477 -11.91 -1.69 -6.33
C ILE A 477 -10.78 -0.73 -6.76
N ALA A 478 -9.98 -0.25 -5.80
CA ALA A 478 -8.84 0.63 -6.07
C ALA A 478 -7.79 -0.05 -6.97
N ALA A 479 -7.50 -1.33 -6.72
CA ALA A 479 -6.59 -2.13 -7.55
C ALA A 479 -7.10 -2.27 -8.99
N GLN A 480 -8.40 -2.52 -9.18
CA GLN A 480 -9.01 -2.64 -10.51
C GLN A 480 -8.97 -1.33 -11.29
N LEU A 481 -9.12 -0.19 -10.59
CA LEU A 481 -9.01 1.14 -11.20
C LEU A 481 -7.56 1.49 -11.54
N ALA A 482 -6.61 1.07 -10.70
CA ALA A 482 -5.17 1.27 -10.94
C ALA A 482 -4.63 0.40 -12.07
N PHE A 483 -5.15 -0.81 -12.21
CA PHE A 483 -4.69 -1.82 -13.17
C PHE A 483 -5.87 -2.45 -13.94
N PRO A 484 -6.50 -1.73 -14.88
CA PRO A 484 -7.75 -2.16 -15.53
C PRO A 484 -7.68 -3.51 -16.24
N GLY A 485 -6.50 -3.92 -16.72
CA GLY A 485 -6.31 -5.19 -17.43
C GLY A 485 -5.96 -6.39 -16.53
N ARG A 486 -5.78 -6.18 -15.22
CA ARG A 486 -5.36 -7.22 -14.28
C ARG A 486 -6.53 -7.79 -13.49
N GLN A 487 -6.41 -9.04 -13.09
CA GLN A 487 -7.38 -9.68 -12.22
C GLN A 487 -7.26 -9.13 -10.79
N SER A 488 -8.30 -8.47 -10.28
CA SER A 488 -8.37 -7.96 -8.91
C SER A 488 -9.23 -8.87 -8.04
N VAL A 489 -8.66 -9.36 -6.93
CA VAL A 489 -9.31 -10.34 -6.03
C VAL A 489 -9.27 -9.85 -4.59
N ALA A 490 -10.43 -9.74 -3.95
CA ALA A 490 -10.56 -9.54 -2.51
C ALA A 490 -10.71 -10.89 -1.80
N VAL A 491 -9.95 -11.13 -0.73
CA VAL A 491 -10.16 -12.24 0.19
C VAL A 491 -10.64 -11.69 1.52
N VAL A 492 -11.87 -12.01 1.90
CA VAL A 492 -12.56 -11.38 3.01
C VAL A 492 -13.23 -12.42 3.91
N GLY A 493 -13.41 -12.11 5.18
CA GLY A 493 -14.36 -12.80 6.05
C GLY A 493 -15.77 -12.22 5.87
N ASP A 494 -16.79 -12.99 6.23
CA ASP A 494 -18.18 -12.50 6.18
C ASP A 494 -18.40 -11.27 7.10
N GLY A 495 -17.80 -11.25 8.28
CA GLY A 495 -17.88 -10.10 9.18
C GLY A 495 -17.25 -8.83 8.60
N GLY A 496 -16.03 -8.93 8.03
CA GLY A 496 -15.36 -7.78 7.40
C GLY A 496 -16.09 -7.28 6.16
N PHE A 497 -16.52 -8.20 5.31
CA PHE A 497 -17.25 -7.86 4.10
C PHE A 497 -18.55 -7.10 4.39
N THR A 498 -19.30 -7.48 5.42
CA THR A 498 -20.59 -6.85 5.74
C THR A 498 -20.48 -5.38 6.15
N GLN A 499 -19.34 -4.93 6.65
CA GLN A 499 -19.14 -3.53 7.07
C GLN A 499 -19.23 -2.55 5.89
N LEU A 500 -18.66 -2.91 4.74
CA LEU A 500 -18.70 -2.07 3.52
C LEU A 500 -19.21 -2.82 2.28
N MET A 501 -20.02 -3.85 2.46
CA MET A 501 -20.54 -4.66 1.34
C MET A 501 -21.33 -3.84 0.30
N GLY A 502 -21.89 -2.70 0.69
CA GLY A 502 -22.57 -1.76 -0.21
C GLY A 502 -21.69 -1.27 -1.37
N GLU A 503 -20.36 -1.32 -1.22
CA GLU A 503 -19.40 -0.95 -2.27
C GLU A 503 -19.38 -1.93 -3.45
N LEU A 504 -20.00 -3.11 -3.33
CA LEU A 504 -20.24 -3.98 -4.48
C LEU A 504 -21.08 -3.27 -5.56
N ALA A 505 -22.06 -2.46 -5.15
CA ALA A 505 -22.82 -1.63 -6.09
C ALA A 505 -21.95 -0.53 -6.73
N THR A 506 -20.92 -0.06 -6.06
CA THR A 506 -19.91 0.85 -6.65
C THR A 506 -19.10 0.12 -7.72
N ALA A 507 -18.62 -1.09 -7.45
CA ALA A 507 -17.92 -1.89 -8.45
C ALA A 507 -18.78 -2.13 -9.70
N VAL A 508 -20.06 -2.48 -9.52
CA VAL A 508 -21.02 -2.69 -10.62
C VAL A 508 -21.26 -1.40 -11.40
N LYS A 509 -21.47 -0.27 -10.71
CA LYS A 509 -21.71 1.04 -11.34
C LYS A 509 -20.59 1.46 -12.32
N TYR A 510 -19.36 1.10 -12.01
CA TYR A 510 -18.19 1.49 -12.81
C TYR A 510 -17.66 0.34 -13.68
N ASP A 511 -18.42 -0.74 -13.86
CA ASP A 511 -18.06 -1.92 -14.65
C ASP A 511 -16.71 -2.52 -14.25
N LEU A 512 -16.42 -2.57 -12.95
CA LEU A 512 -15.18 -3.10 -12.41
C LEU A 512 -15.33 -4.60 -12.11
N PRO A 513 -14.63 -5.50 -12.83
CA PRO A 513 -14.79 -6.94 -12.69
C PRO A 513 -14.03 -7.52 -11.50
N VAL A 514 -14.14 -6.89 -10.33
CA VAL A 514 -13.52 -7.35 -9.07
C VAL A 514 -14.07 -8.70 -8.64
N LYS A 515 -13.23 -9.55 -8.05
CA LYS A 515 -13.61 -10.89 -7.55
C LYS A 515 -13.54 -10.88 -6.04
N ILE A 516 -14.60 -11.26 -5.38
CA ILE A 516 -14.69 -11.28 -3.92
C ILE A 516 -14.84 -12.73 -3.45
N VAL A 517 -13.88 -13.23 -2.69
CA VAL A 517 -13.91 -14.56 -2.09
C VAL A 517 -14.19 -14.40 -0.60
N ILE A 518 -15.40 -14.77 -0.19
CA ILE A 518 -15.87 -14.67 1.18
C ILE A 518 -15.69 -16.03 1.87
N LEU A 519 -14.84 -16.08 2.89
CA LEU A 519 -14.80 -17.20 3.83
C LEU A 519 -15.91 -17.01 4.86
N LYS A 520 -17.04 -17.66 4.62
CA LYS A 520 -18.25 -17.50 5.43
C LYS A 520 -18.31 -18.57 6.51
N ASN A 521 -18.25 -18.16 7.76
CA ASN A 521 -18.41 -19.02 8.93
C ASN A 521 -19.47 -18.49 9.94
N ASN A 522 -20.12 -17.37 9.61
CA ASN A 522 -21.11 -16.66 10.44
C ASN A 522 -20.56 -16.29 11.83
N SER A 523 -19.29 -15.90 11.90
CA SER A 523 -18.64 -15.55 13.17
C SER A 523 -17.48 -14.57 12.96
N LEU A 524 -17.21 -13.74 13.97
CA LEU A 524 -15.95 -13.03 14.15
C LEU A 524 -14.91 -14.02 14.72
N ALA A 525 -14.49 -14.97 13.88
CA ALA A 525 -13.78 -16.16 14.31
C ALA A 525 -12.42 -15.88 14.96
N GLU A 526 -11.70 -14.83 14.57
CA GLU A 526 -10.43 -14.47 15.23
C GLU A 526 -10.66 -14.14 16.70
N VAL A 527 -11.63 -13.27 17.00
CA VAL A 527 -11.99 -12.88 18.36
C VAL A 527 -12.54 -14.10 19.15
N LEU A 528 -13.30 -14.96 18.48
CA LEU A 528 -13.79 -16.21 19.06
C LEU A 528 -12.64 -17.10 19.55
N PHE A 529 -11.59 -17.24 18.77
CA PHE A 529 -10.40 -18.02 19.14
C PHE A 529 -9.65 -17.38 20.32
N GLU A 530 -9.46 -16.05 20.29
CA GLU A 530 -8.85 -15.32 21.41
C GLU A 530 -9.63 -15.47 22.72
N GLN A 531 -10.97 -15.40 22.69
CA GLN A 531 -11.81 -15.64 23.87
C GLN A 531 -11.59 -17.06 24.41
N ARG A 532 -11.54 -18.06 23.54
CA ARG A 532 -11.30 -19.47 23.93
C ARG A 532 -9.91 -19.69 24.54
N GLU A 533 -8.88 -19.04 24.00
CA GLU A 533 -7.51 -19.10 24.52
C GLU A 533 -7.40 -18.53 25.94
N LEU A 534 -8.17 -17.49 26.21
CA LEU A 534 -8.28 -16.89 27.56
C LEU A 534 -9.17 -17.73 28.50
N GLY A 535 -9.79 -18.81 28.03
CA GLY A 535 -10.74 -19.63 28.80
C GLY A 535 -12.12 -18.97 28.95
N ASN A 536 -12.42 -17.95 28.19
CA ASN A 536 -13.71 -17.27 28.19
C ASN A 536 -14.74 -18.04 27.34
N PRO A 537 -16.03 -18.01 27.70
CA PRO A 537 -17.10 -18.50 26.83
C PRO A 537 -17.25 -17.61 25.59
N ASN A 538 -17.72 -18.17 24.49
CA ASN A 538 -18.06 -17.41 23.30
C ASN A 538 -19.14 -16.37 23.60
N TYR A 539 -18.86 -15.11 23.30
CA TYR A 539 -19.81 -14.03 23.51
C TYR A 539 -19.67 -12.92 22.46
N GLY A 540 -20.75 -12.58 21.81
CA GLY A 540 -20.81 -11.48 20.84
C GLY A 540 -20.10 -11.73 19.51
N CYS A 541 -19.61 -12.95 19.24
CA CYS A 541 -18.91 -13.30 18.01
C CYS A 541 -19.81 -13.85 16.91
N ASP A 542 -21.03 -14.27 17.24
CA ASP A 542 -21.95 -14.87 16.29
C ASP A 542 -22.55 -13.82 15.36
N LEU A 543 -22.60 -14.12 14.06
CA LEU A 543 -23.19 -13.29 13.03
C LEU A 543 -24.44 -13.98 12.46
N ALA A 544 -25.53 -13.22 12.31
CA ALA A 544 -26.69 -13.69 11.59
C ALA A 544 -26.30 -14.02 10.13
N PRO A 545 -26.71 -15.19 9.60
CA PRO A 545 -26.34 -15.59 8.25
C PRO A 545 -26.95 -14.70 7.18
N ILE A 546 -26.11 -14.23 6.24
CA ILE A 546 -26.52 -13.48 5.05
C ILE A 546 -26.31 -14.38 3.83
N ASP A 547 -27.23 -14.34 2.87
CA ASP A 547 -27.06 -14.94 1.54
C ASP A 547 -26.31 -13.95 0.63
N PHE A 548 -24.98 -14.09 0.56
CA PHE A 548 -24.16 -13.20 -0.25
C PHE A 548 -24.32 -13.42 -1.76
N VAL A 549 -24.78 -14.59 -2.17
CA VAL A 549 -25.11 -14.86 -3.58
C VAL A 549 -26.36 -14.08 -4.00
N ALA A 550 -27.39 -14.08 -3.17
CA ALA A 550 -28.59 -13.28 -3.41
C ALA A 550 -28.27 -11.77 -3.37
N PHE A 551 -27.44 -11.34 -2.41
CA PHE A 551 -26.99 -9.95 -2.32
C PHE A 551 -26.18 -9.52 -3.58
N ALA A 552 -25.25 -10.34 -4.05
CA ALA A 552 -24.49 -10.06 -5.26
C ALA A 552 -25.41 -9.85 -6.47
N LYS A 553 -26.37 -10.74 -6.66
CA LYS A 553 -27.36 -10.65 -7.74
C LYS A 553 -28.23 -9.40 -7.62
N ALA A 554 -28.65 -9.04 -6.42
CA ALA A 554 -29.43 -7.81 -6.15
C ALA A 554 -28.62 -6.54 -6.51
N CYS A 555 -27.30 -6.56 -6.37
CA CYS A 555 -26.42 -5.49 -6.80
C CYS A 555 -26.11 -5.49 -8.31
N GLY A 556 -26.50 -6.53 -9.07
CA GLY A 556 -26.18 -6.71 -10.49
C GLY A 556 -24.85 -7.43 -10.76
N ALA A 557 -24.20 -7.93 -9.72
CA ALA A 557 -23.00 -8.76 -9.80
C ALA A 557 -23.35 -10.25 -9.98
N ASP A 558 -22.36 -11.07 -10.35
CA ASP A 558 -22.51 -12.52 -10.33
C ASP A 558 -22.26 -13.08 -8.92
N GLY A 559 -22.99 -14.13 -8.57
CA GLY A 559 -22.87 -14.80 -7.27
C GLY A 559 -22.73 -16.31 -7.43
N PHE A 560 -21.72 -16.87 -6.76
CA PHE A 560 -21.38 -18.29 -6.76
C PHE A 560 -21.28 -18.79 -5.32
N ARG A 561 -21.49 -20.08 -5.11
CA ARG A 561 -21.41 -20.71 -3.78
C ARG A 561 -20.66 -22.02 -3.86
N CYS A 562 -19.88 -22.33 -2.83
CA CYS A 562 -19.40 -23.67 -2.56
C CYS A 562 -19.55 -24.03 -1.08
N SER A 563 -19.98 -25.28 -0.81
CA SER A 563 -20.18 -25.80 0.53
C SER A 563 -19.64 -27.23 0.69
N SER A 564 -19.24 -27.86 -0.41
CA SER A 564 -18.63 -29.19 -0.42
C SER A 564 -17.26 -29.17 -1.11
N PRO A 565 -16.33 -30.07 -0.74
CA PRO A 565 -15.01 -30.15 -1.37
C PRO A 565 -15.02 -30.29 -2.89
N GLY A 566 -16.02 -31.00 -3.44
CA GLY A 566 -16.17 -31.22 -4.88
C GLY A 566 -16.50 -29.95 -5.67
N ASP A 567 -17.14 -28.96 -5.02
CA ASP A 567 -17.63 -27.76 -5.69
C ASP A 567 -16.58 -26.65 -5.75
N VAL A 568 -15.60 -26.65 -4.82
CA VAL A 568 -14.69 -25.51 -4.59
C VAL A 568 -13.97 -25.09 -5.88
N ARG A 569 -13.38 -26.04 -6.61
CA ARG A 569 -12.60 -25.74 -7.81
C ARG A 569 -13.45 -25.10 -8.90
N ALA A 570 -14.62 -25.66 -9.17
CA ALA A 570 -15.55 -25.15 -10.20
C ALA A 570 -16.11 -23.78 -9.81
N ALA A 571 -16.48 -23.57 -8.55
CA ALA A 571 -17.01 -22.31 -8.06
C ALA A 571 -15.98 -21.18 -8.11
N ILE A 572 -14.73 -21.44 -7.68
CA ILE A 572 -13.62 -20.48 -7.81
C ILE A 572 -13.39 -20.15 -9.30
N GLN A 573 -13.33 -21.16 -10.17
CA GLN A 573 -13.13 -20.95 -11.59
C GLN A 573 -14.23 -20.08 -12.22
N ALA A 574 -15.49 -20.35 -11.90
CA ALA A 574 -16.63 -19.57 -12.37
C ALA A 574 -16.55 -18.11 -11.87
N THR A 575 -16.21 -17.91 -10.60
CA THR A 575 -16.02 -16.57 -10.02
C THR A 575 -14.92 -15.80 -10.75
N LEU A 576 -13.74 -16.40 -10.91
CA LEU A 576 -12.58 -15.73 -11.51
C LEU A 576 -12.78 -15.43 -13.00
N ARG A 577 -13.57 -16.24 -13.72
CA ARG A 577 -13.88 -16.06 -15.15
C ARG A 577 -15.06 -15.13 -15.42
N SER A 578 -15.85 -14.75 -14.42
CA SER A 578 -16.96 -13.83 -14.62
C SER A 578 -16.49 -12.52 -15.26
N PRO A 579 -17.15 -12.01 -16.30
CA PRO A 579 -16.79 -10.72 -16.91
C PRO A 579 -17.22 -9.51 -16.07
N LYS A 580 -17.99 -9.74 -14.99
CA LYS A 580 -18.51 -8.71 -14.09
C LYS A 580 -17.84 -8.80 -12.71
N ALA A 581 -18.19 -7.87 -11.82
CA ALA A 581 -18.00 -8.06 -10.39
C ALA A 581 -18.65 -9.38 -9.96
N ALA A 582 -17.96 -10.18 -9.17
CA ALA A 582 -18.44 -11.51 -8.79
C ALA A 582 -18.08 -11.85 -7.34
N VAL A 583 -19.03 -12.47 -6.65
CA VAL A 583 -18.88 -12.92 -5.26
C VAL A 583 -18.90 -14.45 -5.22
N LEU A 584 -17.91 -15.03 -4.55
CA LEU A 584 -17.91 -16.42 -4.12
C LEU A 584 -18.22 -16.48 -2.62
N GLU A 585 -19.30 -17.12 -2.24
CA GLU A 585 -19.62 -17.52 -0.88
C GLU A 585 -19.06 -18.92 -0.62
N ALA A 586 -17.98 -19.04 0.14
CA ALA A 586 -17.42 -20.33 0.55
C ALA A 586 -17.79 -20.61 2.02
N SER A 587 -18.67 -21.60 2.26
CA SER A 587 -19.08 -21.99 3.61
C SER A 587 -18.00 -22.80 4.28
N VAL A 588 -17.32 -22.22 5.27
CA VAL A 588 -16.15 -22.82 5.94
C VAL A 588 -16.44 -23.13 7.41
N ASP A 589 -15.64 -24.04 7.97
CA ASP A 589 -15.75 -24.46 9.37
C ASP A 589 -15.31 -23.32 10.31
N VAL A 590 -16.20 -22.92 11.20
CA VAL A 590 -15.94 -21.90 12.23
C VAL A 590 -14.89 -22.34 13.27
N ASN A 591 -14.64 -23.64 13.41
CA ASN A 591 -13.69 -24.19 14.36
C ASN A 591 -12.27 -24.39 13.78
N GLU A 592 -12.05 -24.03 12.50
CA GLU A 592 -10.72 -24.02 11.91
C GLU A 592 -9.94 -22.80 12.41
N LYS A 593 -9.20 -23.01 13.48
CA LYS A 593 -8.30 -21.98 14.02
C LYS A 593 -7.08 -21.81 13.10
N PRO A 594 -6.68 -20.57 12.78
CA PRO A 594 -5.40 -20.33 12.14
C PRO A 594 -4.26 -20.49 13.15
N SER A 595 -3.84 -21.74 13.41
CA SER A 595 -2.81 -22.07 14.40
C SER A 595 -1.54 -21.24 14.22
N LEU A 596 -0.88 -20.87 15.32
CA LEU A 596 0.44 -20.23 15.28
C LEU A 596 1.48 -21.18 14.69
N PRO A 597 2.55 -20.68 14.06
CA PRO A 597 3.64 -21.55 13.56
C PRO A 597 4.21 -22.47 14.63
N SER A 598 4.34 -21.99 15.87
CA SER A 598 4.80 -22.78 17.02
C SER A 598 3.88 -23.95 17.39
N GLU A 599 2.58 -23.88 17.07
CA GLU A 599 1.58 -24.92 17.33
C GLU A 599 1.54 -25.98 16.23
N LEU A 600 2.09 -25.69 15.05
CA LEU A 600 2.09 -26.55 13.87
C LEU A 600 3.32 -27.48 13.84
N LYS A 601 3.89 -27.81 14.98
CA LYS A 601 4.97 -28.80 15.07
C LYS A 601 4.47 -30.15 14.57
N ALA A 602 5.20 -30.72 13.60
CA ALA A 602 4.94 -32.01 13.01
C ALA A 602 5.11 -33.14 14.02
#